data_d0661a20e622d8863d84c2efdd26961f
#
_entry.id   d0661a20e622d8863d84c2efdd26961f
#
_cell.length_a   1.000
_cell.length_b   1.000
_cell.length_c   1.000
_cell.angle_alpha   90.00
_cell.angle_beta   90.00
_cell.angle_gamma   90.00
#
_symmetry.space_group_name_H-M   'P 1'
#
loop_
_entity.id
_entity.type
_entity.pdbx_description
1 polymer ?
#
loop_
_entity_poly.entity_id
_entity_poly.type
_entity_poly.pdbx_seq_one_letter_code
_entity_poly.pdbx_strand_id
1 'polypeptide(L)'
;GVSTLAKLLNPKIKVIGVEPAGANCMQESLKTGEVVTLPQVNTIADGTAVKTPGSKIFPYIQENLDDIITVHDDELIVAFLDMVENHKMIVENSGLLTVAALKHLSVKDKRVVSILSGGNMDVITMSSVVQKGLILRDRIFTVSIQLPDKPGELCRVAGVVASVQANVIKLDHN
;
A
#
# COMPACT_ATOMS: atom_id res chain seq x y z
N GLY A 1 20.15 4.29 10.92
CA GLY A 1 20.58 5.27 9.92
C GLY A 1 19.76 6.54 9.95
N VAL A 2 18.62 6.57 9.24
CA VAL A 2 17.83 7.82 9.10
C VAL A 2 17.36 8.36 10.44
N SER A 3 16.77 7.55 11.29
CA SER A 3 16.28 7.96 12.62
C SER A 3 17.39 8.51 13.49
N THR A 4 18.50 7.80 13.56
CA THR A 4 19.68 8.21 14.33
C THR A 4 20.23 9.55 13.83
N LEU A 5 20.41 9.70 12.51
CA LEU A 5 20.90 10.95 11.94
C LEU A 5 19.93 12.11 12.20
N ALA A 6 18.63 11.89 12.01
CA ALA A 6 17.62 12.92 12.27
C ALA A 6 17.65 13.40 13.72
N LYS A 7 17.74 12.49 14.68
CA LYS A 7 17.83 12.82 16.11
C LYS A 7 19.14 13.52 16.48
N LEU A 8 20.26 13.14 15.85
CA LEU A 8 21.53 13.81 16.06
C LEU A 8 21.54 15.25 15.52
N LEU A 9 20.92 15.48 14.37
CA LEU A 9 20.83 16.81 13.76
C LEU A 9 19.83 17.70 14.50
N ASN A 10 18.70 17.16 14.89
CA ASN A 10 17.70 17.88 15.64
C ASN A 10 16.81 16.90 16.46
N PRO A 11 17.03 16.80 17.76
CA PRO A 11 16.27 15.88 18.62
C PRO A 11 14.77 16.18 18.70
N LYS A 12 14.32 17.36 18.24
CA LYS A 12 12.89 17.72 18.20
C LYS A 12 12.16 17.12 16.99
N ILE A 13 12.88 16.59 15.98
CA ILE A 13 12.26 15.89 14.85
C ILE A 13 11.57 14.64 15.38
N LYS A 14 10.28 14.49 15.07
CA LYS A 14 9.56 13.25 15.31
C LYS A 14 9.84 12.29 14.16
N VAL A 15 10.29 11.10 14.51
CA VAL A 15 10.59 10.01 13.57
C VAL A 15 9.58 8.90 13.79
N ILE A 16 8.78 8.64 12.75
CA ILE A 16 7.73 7.63 12.78
C ILE A 16 8.13 6.50 11.84
N GLY A 17 8.20 5.27 12.38
CA GLY A 17 8.38 4.05 11.59
C GLY A 17 7.06 3.65 10.92
N VAL A 18 7.14 3.02 9.77
CA VAL A 18 5.97 2.47 9.08
C VAL A 18 6.28 1.06 8.62
N GLU A 19 5.39 0.13 8.94
CA GLU A 19 5.45 -1.26 8.48
C GLU A 19 4.14 -1.65 7.78
N PRO A 20 4.15 -2.66 6.89
CA PRO A 20 2.91 -3.25 6.44
C PRO A 20 2.24 -4.04 7.57
N ALA A 21 0.93 -3.96 7.67
CA ALA A 21 0.17 -4.67 8.71
C ALA A 21 0.40 -6.19 8.68
N GLY A 22 0.67 -6.74 7.48
CA GLY A 22 0.97 -8.16 7.30
C GLY A 22 2.42 -8.56 7.58
N ALA A 23 3.31 -7.64 8.00
CA ALA A 23 4.71 -7.90 8.33
C ALA A 23 5.24 -6.88 9.36
N ASN A 24 4.58 -6.78 10.51
CA ASN A 24 4.81 -5.78 11.56
C ASN A 24 5.78 -6.25 12.66
N CYS A 25 6.83 -6.97 12.31
CA CYS A 25 7.74 -7.58 13.28
C CYS A 25 8.46 -6.56 14.19
N MET A 26 8.77 -5.37 13.66
CA MET A 26 9.40 -4.31 14.46
C MET A 26 8.41 -3.71 15.47
N GLN A 27 7.15 -3.49 15.06
CA GLN A 27 6.11 -3.00 15.95
C GLN A 27 5.89 -3.97 17.14
N GLU A 28 5.78 -5.26 16.85
CA GLU A 28 5.62 -6.28 17.91
C GLU A 28 6.86 -6.34 18.81
N SER A 29 8.05 -6.23 18.23
CA SER A 29 9.31 -6.18 19.00
C SER A 29 9.39 -4.95 19.89
N LEU A 30 8.96 -3.79 19.43
CA LEU A 30 8.94 -2.56 20.25
C LEU A 30 7.93 -2.66 21.41
N LYS A 31 6.78 -3.33 21.21
CA LYS A 31 5.79 -3.56 22.27
C LYS A 31 6.31 -4.46 23.38
N THR A 32 7.06 -5.49 23.02
CA THR A 32 7.61 -6.44 23.99
C THR A 32 8.94 -6.00 24.61
N GLY A 33 9.66 -5.10 23.94
CA GLY A 33 11.02 -4.70 24.31
C GLY A 33 12.11 -5.66 23.83
N GLU A 34 11.75 -6.75 23.14
CA GLU A 34 12.63 -7.79 22.65
C GLU A 34 12.36 -8.10 21.18
N VAL A 35 13.37 -8.65 20.48
CA VAL A 35 13.22 -9.05 19.07
C VAL A 35 12.23 -10.21 18.96
N VAL A 36 11.11 -9.96 18.30
CA VAL A 36 10.04 -10.94 18.05
C VAL A 36 10.12 -11.46 16.62
N THR A 37 9.91 -12.76 16.45
CA THR A 37 9.76 -13.42 15.16
C THR A 37 8.29 -13.71 14.89
N LEU A 38 7.76 -13.16 13.80
CA LEU A 38 6.38 -13.43 13.36
C LEU A 38 6.25 -14.87 12.84
N PRO A 39 5.12 -15.54 13.08
CA PRO A 39 4.88 -16.89 12.57
C PRO A 39 4.77 -16.89 11.03
N GLN A 40 4.21 -15.84 10.45
CA GLN A 40 4.04 -15.67 9.02
C GLN A 40 4.08 -14.20 8.65
N VAL A 41 4.33 -13.92 7.37
CA VAL A 41 4.20 -12.60 6.77
C VAL A 41 3.33 -12.71 5.52
N ASN A 42 2.49 -11.71 5.28
CA ASN A 42 1.63 -11.63 4.12
C ASN A 42 1.40 -10.17 3.76
N THR A 43 2.12 -9.68 2.75
CA THR A 43 2.00 -8.30 2.26
C THR A 43 2.54 -8.19 0.84
N ILE A 44 2.03 -7.24 0.07
CA ILE A 44 2.57 -6.87 -1.25
C ILE A 44 3.85 -6.03 -1.16
N ALA A 45 4.23 -5.58 0.03
CA ALA A 45 5.45 -4.80 0.26
C ALA A 45 6.66 -5.71 0.44
N ASP A 46 7.09 -6.38 -0.64
CA ASP A 46 8.12 -7.43 -0.62
C ASP A 46 9.44 -7.01 0.03
N GLY A 47 9.88 -5.78 -0.21
CA GLY A 47 11.13 -5.25 0.36
C GLY A 47 11.13 -5.13 1.88
N THR A 48 9.95 -5.19 2.51
CA THR A 48 9.76 -5.12 3.96
C THR A 48 9.11 -6.38 4.56
N ALA A 49 8.86 -7.40 3.74
CA ALA A 49 8.21 -8.65 4.13
C ALA A 49 9.16 -9.57 4.92
N VAL A 50 9.61 -9.12 6.08
CA VAL A 50 10.54 -9.88 6.95
C VAL A 50 9.84 -10.34 8.22
N LYS A 51 10.20 -11.55 8.68
CA LYS A 51 9.62 -12.14 9.91
C LYS A 51 10.26 -11.62 11.20
N THR A 52 11.52 -11.25 11.14
CA THR A 52 12.32 -10.94 12.33
C THR A 52 13.15 -9.69 12.07
N PRO A 53 13.08 -8.68 12.92
CA PRO A 53 13.95 -7.51 12.78
C PRO A 53 15.40 -7.87 13.13
N GLY A 54 16.35 -7.12 12.54
CA GLY A 54 17.75 -7.32 12.84
C GLY A 54 18.09 -6.97 14.29
N SER A 55 18.63 -7.93 15.05
CA SER A 55 18.97 -7.74 16.46
C SER A 55 19.97 -6.61 16.72
N LYS A 56 20.92 -6.40 15.79
CA LYS A 56 21.93 -5.34 15.92
C LYS A 56 21.36 -3.94 15.74
N ILE A 57 20.28 -3.78 14.96
CA ILE A 57 19.68 -2.47 14.70
C ILE A 57 18.52 -2.16 15.66
N PHE A 58 17.95 -3.17 16.28
CA PHE A 58 16.79 -3.03 17.18
C PHE A 58 17.01 -1.99 18.28
N PRO A 59 18.12 -1.98 19.04
CA PRO A 59 18.36 -0.97 20.08
C PRO A 59 18.34 0.46 19.55
N TYR A 60 18.89 0.69 18.34
CA TYR A 60 18.88 2.02 17.72
C TYR A 60 17.49 2.47 17.30
N ILE A 61 16.65 1.52 16.88
CA ILE A 61 15.25 1.81 16.54
C ILE A 61 14.48 2.13 17.83
N GLN A 62 14.65 1.33 18.85
CA GLN A 62 14.03 1.52 20.17
C GLN A 62 14.34 2.90 20.78
N GLU A 63 15.58 3.37 20.61
CA GLU A 63 16.04 4.65 21.12
C GLU A 63 15.55 5.86 20.28
N ASN A 64 15.49 5.71 18.94
CA ASN A 64 15.36 6.84 18.03
C ASN A 64 14.00 6.97 17.34
N LEU A 65 13.09 6.01 17.49
CA LEU A 65 11.71 6.15 17.00
C LEU A 65 10.82 6.76 18.09
N ASP A 66 10.00 7.71 17.67
CA ASP A 66 8.97 8.29 18.54
C ASP A 66 7.67 7.48 18.46
N ASP A 67 7.42 6.80 17.33
CA ASP A 67 6.24 5.98 17.11
C ASP A 67 6.46 5.01 15.94
N ILE A 68 5.62 3.98 15.86
CA ILE A 68 5.56 3.06 14.73
C ILE A 68 4.12 2.72 14.40
N ILE A 69 3.75 2.89 13.13
CA ILE A 69 2.41 2.62 12.65
C ILE A 69 2.43 1.57 11.54
N THR A 70 1.30 0.93 11.32
CA THR A 70 1.13 -0.04 10.24
C THR A 70 0.13 0.46 9.21
N VAL A 71 0.30 0.02 7.96
CA VAL A 71 -0.61 0.28 6.85
C VAL A 71 -1.02 -1.03 6.19
N HIS A 72 -2.24 -1.10 5.67
CA HIS A 72 -2.74 -2.26 4.95
C HIS A 72 -2.34 -2.21 3.48
N ASP A 73 -2.29 -3.37 2.82
CA ASP A 73 -1.92 -3.49 1.41
C ASP A 73 -2.84 -2.68 0.48
N ASP A 74 -4.14 -2.60 0.79
CA ASP A 74 -5.08 -1.77 0.02
C ASP A 74 -4.71 -0.28 0.07
N GLU A 75 -4.12 0.18 1.15
CA GLU A 75 -3.64 1.55 1.30
C GLU A 75 -2.40 1.83 0.45
N LEU A 76 -1.53 0.82 0.30
CA LEU A 76 -0.38 0.88 -0.61
C LEU A 76 -0.82 0.93 -2.06
N ILE A 77 -1.84 0.14 -2.43
CA ILE A 77 -2.43 0.14 -3.77
C ILE A 77 -3.00 1.51 -4.11
N VAL A 78 -3.73 2.12 -3.18
CA VAL A 78 -4.27 3.48 -3.35
C VAL A 78 -3.15 4.51 -3.47
N ALA A 79 -2.12 4.43 -2.62
CA ALA A 79 -0.95 5.30 -2.69
C ALA A 79 -0.19 5.15 -4.02
N PHE A 80 -0.09 3.93 -4.57
CA PHE A 80 0.51 3.70 -5.88
C PHE A 80 -0.23 4.47 -6.98
N LEU A 81 -1.56 4.37 -7.01
CA LEU A 81 -2.35 5.13 -7.99
C LEU A 81 -2.16 6.63 -7.84
N ASP A 82 -2.12 7.15 -6.62
CA ASP A 82 -1.87 8.58 -6.37
C ASP A 82 -0.51 9.02 -6.93
N MET A 83 0.53 8.22 -6.70
CA MET A 83 1.87 8.53 -7.22
C MET A 83 1.90 8.52 -8.75
N VAL A 84 1.28 7.52 -9.40
CA VAL A 84 1.23 7.42 -10.86
C VAL A 84 0.37 8.54 -11.47
N GLU A 85 -0.84 8.75 -10.95
CA GLU A 85 -1.80 9.68 -11.53
C GLU A 85 -1.45 11.15 -11.28
N ASN A 86 -0.98 11.49 -10.08
CA ASN A 86 -0.76 12.88 -9.68
C ASN A 86 0.70 13.32 -9.81
N HIS A 87 1.64 12.42 -9.54
CA HIS A 87 3.06 12.75 -9.50
C HIS A 87 3.88 12.16 -10.66
N LYS A 88 3.28 11.27 -11.48
CA LYS A 88 3.94 10.58 -12.61
C LYS A 88 5.19 9.79 -12.17
N MET A 89 5.13 9.23 -10.97
CA MET A 89 6.22 8.48 -10.36
C MET A 89 5.82 7.03 -10.14
N ILE A 90 6.71 6.11 -10.48
CA ILE A 90 6.59 4.69 -10.18
C ILE A 90 7.48 4.40 -8.98
N VAL A 91 6.87 3.95 -7.89
CA VAL A 91 7.54 3.59 -6.64
C VAL A 91 7.09 2.18 -6.26
N GLU A 92 8.01 1.33 -5.85
CA GLU A 92 7.68 -0.02 -5.40
C GLU A 92 6.82 -0.01 -4.13
N ASN A 93 6.07 -1.09 -3.89
CA ASN A 93 5.11 -1.17 -2.79
C ASN A 93 5.72 -0.85 -1.42
N SER A 94 6.93 -1.35 -1.16
CA SER A 94 7.65 -1.05 0.10
C SER A 94 8.02 0.41 0.24
N GLY A 95 8.36 1.08 -0.87
CA GLY A 95 8.68 2.50 -0.89
C GLY A 95 7.49 3.42 -0.66
N LEU A 96 6.27 2.91 -0.83
CA LEU A 96 5.03 3.65 -0.65
C LEU A 96 4.50 3.66 0.80
N LEU A 97 5.07 2.85 1.68
CA LEU A 97 4.65 2.74 3.08
C LEU A 97 4.51 4.11 3.75
N THR A 98 5.51 4.99 3.56
CA THR A 98 5.51 6.32 4.18
C THR A 98 4.46 7.27 3.61
N VAL A 99 4.08 7.12 2.34
CA VAL A 99 3.00 7.90 1.71
C VAL A 99 1.65 7.40 2.19
N ALA A 100 1.42 6.09 2.17
CA ALA A 100 0.18 5.49 2.65
C ALA A 100 -0.10 5.85 4.12
N ALA A 101 0.96 5.95 4.93
CA ALA A 101 0.88 6.30 6.34
C ALA A 101 0.39 7.73 6.61
N LEU A 102 0.50 8.65 5.67
CA LEU A 102 0.15 10.08 5.90
C LEU A 102 -1.29 10.28 6.35
N LYS A 103 -2.21 9.46 5.90
CA LYS A 103 -3.62 9.53 6.29
C LYS A 103 -3.90 9.13 7.75
N HIS A 104 -2.98 8.39 8.37
CA HIS A 104 -3.06 8.01 9.78
C HIS A 104 -2.46 9.05 10.72
N LEU A 105 -1.83 10.08 10.17
CA LEU A 105 -1.11 11.09 10.92
C LEU A 105 -1.81 12.43 10.90
N SER A 106 -1.86 13.11 12.06
CA SER A 106 -2.28 14.50 12.14
C SER A 106 -1.15 15.42 11.66
N VAL A 107 -1.10 15.68 10.36
CA VAL A 107 -0.02 16.43 9.71
C VAL A 107 -0.37 17.90 9.40
N LYS A 108 -1.56 18.35 9.81
CA LYS A 108 -1.98 19.73 9.59
C LYS A 108 -0.98 20.70 10.23
N ASP A 109 -0.58 21.70 9.46
CA ASP A 109 0.37 22.76 9.88
C ASP A 109 1.77 22.24 10.28
N LYS A 110 2.15 21.05 9.79
CA LYS A 110 3.46 20.43 10.04
C LYS A 110 4.25 20.26 8.75
N ARG A 111 5.57 20.31 8.86
CA ARG A 111 6.48 19.89 7.79
C ARG A 111 6.73 18.40 7.92
N VAL A 112 6.32 17.65 6.93
CA VAL A 112 6.45 16.19 6.89
C VAL A 112 7.36 15.81 5.74
N VAL A 113 8.26 14.88 5.99
CA VAL A 113 9.13 14.27 4.99
C VAL A 113 8.79 12.79 4.92
N SER A 114 8.26 12.35 3.78
CA SER A 114 8.08 10.94 3.46
C SER A 114 9.21 10.49 2.54
N ILE A 115 9.90 9.43 2.91
CA ILE A 115 10.99 8.89 2.10
C ILE A 115 10.40 7.92 1.09
N LEU A 116 10.44 8.27 -0.17
CA LEU A 116 10.14 7.37 -1.28
C LEU A 116 11.42 6.59 -1.62
N SER A 117 11.37 5.29 -1.53
CA SER A 117 12.51 4.44 -1.81
C SER A 117 12.13 3.26 -2.69
N GLY A 118 13.02 2.95 -3.62
CA GLY A 118 12.85 1.81 -4.51
C GLY A 118 11.92 2.04 -5.70
N GLY A 119 12.22 1.37 -6.78
CA GLY A 119 11.46 1.40 -8.03
C GLY A 119 11.48 0.04 -8.72
N ASN A 120 11.85 -1.02 -8.01
CA ASN A 120 11.93 -2.38 -8.55
C ASN A 120 10.54 -3.02 -8.60
N MET A 121 9.74 -2.56 -9.55
CA MET A 121 8.40 -3.10 -9.81
C MET A 121 8.32 -3.55 -11.27
N ASP A 122 7.99 -4.81 -11.49
CA ASP A 122 7.76 -5.34 -12.84
C ASP A 122 6.40 -4.89 -13.40
N VAL A 123 6.29 -4.93 -14.73
CA VAL A 123 5.10 -4.43 -15.45
C VAL A 123 3.84 -5.25 -15.14
N ILE A 124 3.97 -6.55 -14.86
CA ILE A 124 2.83 -7.42 -14.55
C ILE A 124 2.27 -7.06 -13.17
N THR A 125 3.14 -6.94 -12.18
CA THR A 125 2.77 -6.48 -10.83
C THR A 125 2.14 -5.10 -10.89
N MET A 126 2.74 -4.16 -11.64
CA MET A 126 2.19 -2.82 -11.85
C MET A 126 0.76 -2.86 -12.42
N SER A 127 0.54 -3.65 -13.47
CA SER A 127 -0.79 -3.83 -14.07
C SER A 127 -1.81 -4.34 -13.06
N SER A 128 -1.42 -5.33 -12.26
CA SER A 128 -2.29 -5.91 -11.22
C SER A 128 -2.63 -4.90 -10.12
N VAL A 129 -1.65 -4.12 -9.68
CA VAL A 129 -1.84 -3.08 -8.65
C VAL A 129 -2.76 -1.97 -9.19
N VAL A 130 -2.56 -1.52 -10.45
CA VAL A 130 -3.43 -0.53 -11.10
C VAL A 130 -4.86 -1.02 -11.16
N GLN A 131 -5.11 -2.25 -11.63
CA GLN A 131 -6.45 -2.81 -11.72
C GLN A 131 -7.14 -2.88 -10.35
N LYS A 132 -6.45 -3.42 -9.34
CA LYS A 132 -6.96 -3.46 -7.95
C LYS A 132 -7.26 -2.06 -7.42
N GLY A 133 -6.39 -1.11 -7.67
CA GLY A 133 -6.57 0.26 -7.22
C GLY A 133 -7.76 0.95 -7.87
N LEU A 134 -8.03 0.69 -9.15
CA LEU A 134 -9.21 1.21 -9.84
C LEU A 134 -10.51 0.61 -9.25
N ILE A 135 -10.47 -0.67 -8.83
CA ILE A 135 -11.60 -1.30 -8.13
C ILE A 135 -11.79 -0.67 -6.75
N LEU A 136 -10.72 -0.52 -5.95
CA LEU A 136 -10.77 0.08 -4.62
C LEU A 136 -11.27 1.54 -4.62
N ARG A 137 -11.16 2.21 -5.77
CA ARG A 137 -11.67 3.59 -5.97
C ARG A 137 -13.00 3.65 -6.70
N ASP A 138 -13.72 2.52 -6.82
CA ASP A 138 -15.01 2.42 -7.51
C ASP A 138 -15.00 2.96 -8.96
N ARG A 139 -13.83 2.95 -9.61
CA ARG A 139 -13.68 3.40 -11.00
C ARG A 139 -13.96 2.30 -12.03
N ILE A 140 -13.78 1.05 -11.63
CA ILE A 140 -14.18 -0.14 -12.39
C ILE A 140 -14.80 -1.15 -11.45
N PHE A 141 -15.72 -1.95 -11.97
CA PHE A 141 -16.32 -3.06 -11.24
C PHE A 141 -16.59 -4.22 -12.21
N THR A 142 -16.70 -5.42 -11.68
CA THR A 142 -17.02 -6.62 -12.45
C THR A 142 -18.42 -7.11 -12.06
N VAL A 143 -19.22 -7.39 -13.07
CA VAL A 143 -20.55 -7.98 -12.90
C VAL A 143 -20.56 -9.35 -13.56
N SER A 144 -21.02 -10.37 -12.84
CA SER A 144 -21.31 -11.69 -13.40
C SER A 144 -22.81 -11.86 -13.56
N ILE A 145 -23.25 -12.13 -14.78
CA ILE A 145 -24.66 -12.26 -15.11
C ILE A 145 -24.89 -13.65 -15.73
N GLN A 146 -25.79 -14.43 -15.13
CA GLN A 146 -26.28 -15.65 -15.78
C GLN A 146 -27.35 -15.29 -16.79
N LEU A 147 -27.13 -15.68 -18.03
CA LEU A 147 -28.08 -15.47 -19.13
C LEU A 147 -28.55 -16.81 -19.69
N PRO A 148 -29.82 -16.92 -20.12
CA PRO A 148 -30.24 -18.05 -20.97
C PRO A 148 -29.41 -18.07 -22.26
N ASP A 149 -29.04 -19.26 -22.73
CA ASP A 149 -28.36 -19.39 -24.03
C ASP A 149 -29.37 -19.17 -25.17
N LYS A 150 -29.63 -17.92 -25.48
CA LYS A 150 -30.57 -17.49 -26.53
C LYS A 150 -29.98 -16.27 -27.28
N PRO A 151 -30.24 -16.18 -28.61
CA PRO A 151 -29.87 -15.01 -29.38
C PRO A 151 -30.47 -13.72 -28.80
N GLY A 152 -29.67 -12.67 -28.68
CA GLY A 152 -30.10 -11.35 -28.26
C GLY A 152 -29.95 -11.03 -26.77
N GLU A 153 -29.69 -12.02 -25.88
CA GLU A 153 -29.56 -11.75 -24.43
C GLU A 153 -28.36 -10.85 -24.11
N LEU A 154 -27.24 -11.05 -24.77
CA LEU A 154 -26.11 -10.15 -24.63
C LEU A 154 -26.41 -8.70 -25.06
N CYS A 155 -27.19 -8.54 -26.16
CA CYS A 155 -27.62 -7.21 -26.61
C CYS A 155 -28.50 -6.52 -25.55
N ARG A 156 -29.35 -7.26 -24.85
CA ARG A 156 -30.18 -6.72 -23.75
C ARG A 156 -29.31 -6.20 -22.62
N VAL A 157 -28.31 -6.98 -22.19
CA VAL A 157 -27.35 -6.56 -21.13
C VAL A 157 -26.60 -5.33 -21.57
N ALA A 158 -26.05 -5.31 -22.78
CA ALA A 158 -25.34 -4.16 -23.34
C ALA A 158 -26.24 -2.92 -23.39
N GLY A 159 -27.52 -3.08 -23.74
CA GLY A 159 -28.50 -2.00 -23.74
C GLY A 159 -28.74 -1.40 -22.34
N VAL A 160 -28.83 -2.24 -21.31
CA VAL A 160 -28.93 -1.78 -19.92
C VAL A 160 -27.69 -1.00 -19.50
N VAL A 161 -26.50 -1.54 -19.78
CA VAL A 161 -25.22 -0.84 -19.49
C VAL A 161 -25.17 0.52 -20.17
N ALA A 162 -25.53 0.59 -21.45
CA ALA A 162 -25.56 1.83 -22.22
C ALA A 162 -26.59 2.83 -21.65
N SER A 163 -27.74 2.37 -21.18
CA SER A 163 -28.80 3.25 -20.65
C SER A 163 -28.36 4.03 -19.39
N VAL A 164 -27.40 3.50 -18.63
CA VAL A 164 -26.82 4.18 -17.47
C VAL A 164 -25.49 4.86 -17.79
N GLN A 165 -25.18 5.01 -19.09
CA GLN A 165 -23.93 5.65 -19.59
C GLN A 165 -22.64 4.99 -19.06
N ALA A 166 -22.71 3.71 -18.68
CA ALA A 166 -21.54 2.93 -18.33
C ALA A 166 -20.84 2.40 -19.60
N ASN A 167 -19.53 2.17 -19.50
CA ASN A 167 -18.73 1.62 -20.57
C ASN A 167 -18.25 0.21 -20.25
N VAL A 168 -18.32 -0.70 -21.21
CA VAL A 168 -17.78 -2.05 -21.08
C VAL A 168 -16.33 -2.04 -21.55
N ILE A 169 -15.39 -2.26 -20.62
CA ILE A 169 -13.95 -2.31 -20.93
C ILE A 169 -13.45 -3.74 -21.20
N LYS A 170 -14.17 -4.73 -20.69
CA LYS A 170 -13.87 -6.15 -20.91
C LYS A 170 -15.15 -6.97 -20.79
N LEU A 171 -15.27 -8.00 -21.63
CA LEU A 171 -16.34 -8.96 -21.59
C LEU A 171 -15.73 -10.36 -21.71
N ASP A 172 -16.01 -11.22 -20.74
CA ASP A 172 -15.68 -12.64 -20.77
C ASP A 172 -17.00 -13.41 -20.86
N HIS A 173 -17.09 -14.34 -21.82
CA HIS A 173 -18.25 -15.22 -22.02
C HIS A 173 -17.78 -16.67 -21.90
N ASN A 174 -18.38 -17.43 -20.96
CA ASN A 174 -18.09 -18.85 -20.71
C ASN A 174 -19.28 -19.70 -21.08
#